data_b44dd9dfc4e0263abc4e9d6e2e54efb2
#
_entry.id   b44dd9dfc4e0263abc4e9d6e2e54efb2
#
_cell.length_a   1.000
_cell.length_b   1.000
_cell.length_c   1.000
_cell.angle_alpha   90.00
_cell.angle_beta   90.00
_cell.angle_gamma   90.00
#
_symmetry.space_group_name_H-M   'P 1'
#
loop_
_entity.id
_entity.type
_entity.pdbx_description
1 polymer ?
#
loop_
_entity_poly.entity_id
_entity_poly.type
_entity_poly.pdbx_seq_one_letter_code
_entity_poly.pdbx_strand_id
1 'polypeptide(L)'
;MSFRKDIPNYKTLHSETYNLTTVDKNIWTKLEAYSQRVCDNSDELKVLVNRLSELALIPATGNWGWNFLVNDLSNVIYALSKEVNNGKFHLLMDTIAVIADAGSLDLEEIDEFLLEFNLGYYLNIDPFTRKYFWTVRDDITDLTENIENVQDLIKDGFQQAIEHFEQAKKQLANADSERARKDAVRDCASAMESIIKILGNDDDIRNASKILRDQEIWGKDTIVKDGDAIFNTLHRLYPDLRHGSTEISEMGIEEAQYWVDRITAYVSYMIRMNEITI
;
A
#
# COMPACT_ATOMS: atom_id res chain seq x y z
N MET A 1 1.55 -6.99 19.06
CA MET A 1 2.21 -6.56 17.81
C MET A 1 1.21 -6.67 16.69
N SER A 2 1.26 -5.80 15.68
CA SER A 2 0.38 -5.92 14.50
C SER A 2 1.07 -5.30 13.30
N PHE A 3 1.33 -6.11 12.28
CA PHE A 3 1.91 -5.69 11.01
C PHE A 3 1.15 -4.51 10.37
N ARG A 4 -0.18 -4.52 10.45
CA ARG A 4 -1.00 -3.41 9.93
C ARG A 4 -0.84 -2.08 10.67
N LYS A 5 -0.32 -2.07 11.89
CA LYS A 5 0.00 -0.82 12.60
C LYS A 5 1.34 -0.26 12.14
N ASP A 6 2.30 -1.15 11.87
CA ASP A 6 3.65 -0.76 11.47
C ASP A 6 3.68 -0.39 9.99
N ILE A 7 2.96 -1.13 9.13
CA ILE A 7 2.89 -0.94 7.67
C ILE A 7 1.41 -0.85 7.24
N PRO A 8 0.72 0.27 7.50
CA PRO A 8 -0.71 0.41 7.19
C PRO A 8 -0.99 0.40 5.69
N ASN A 9 -0.04 0.87 4.89
CA ASN A 9 -0.09 1.02 3.44
C ASN A 9 0.48 -0.18 2.65
N TYR A 10 0.69 -1.35 3.30
CA TYR A 10 1.34 -2.52 2.67
C TYR A 10 0.71 -2.96 1.33
N LYS A 11 -0.53 -2.60 1.05
CA LYS A 11 -1.22 -2.93 -0.21
C LYS A 11 -0.88 -2.00 -1.37
N THR A 12 -0.32 -0.83 -1.09
CA THR A 12 0.11 0.17 -2.08
C THR A 12 1.60 0.15 -2.32
N LEU A 13 2.32 -0.72 -1.59
CA LEU A 13 3.74 -0.95 -1.81
C LEU A 13 3.97 -1.72 -3.10
N HIS A 14 5.04 -1.36 -3.81
CA HIS A 14 5.49 -2.00 -5.04
C HIS A 14 6.98 -2.33 -4.99
N SER A 15 7.36 -3.48 -5.53
CA SER A 15 8.73 -3.90 -5.74
C SER A 15 8.79 -4.89 -6.92
N GLU A 16 9.81 -4.76 -7.75
CA GLU A 16 10.12 -5.76 -8.80
C GLU A 16 10.83 -6.99 -8.23
N THR A 17 11.43 -6.86 -7.06
CA THR A 17 12.28 -7.87 -6.44
C THR A 17 11.52 -8.73 -5.45
N TYR A 18 10.66 -8.14 -4.63
CA TYR A 18 10.05 -8.81 -3.48
C TYR A 18 8.55 -9.03 -3.60
N ASN A 19 8.08 -10.11 -2.97
CA ASN A 19 6.67 -10.35 -2.72
C ASN A 19 6.20 -9.48 -1.55
N LEU A 20 5.15 -8.70 -1.73
CA LEU A 20 4.64 -7.76 -0.72
C LEU A 20 3.28 -8.15 -0.16
N THR A 21 2.49 -8.90 -0.91
CA THR A 21 1.12 -9.30 -0.54
C THR A 21 0.80 -10.77 -0.88
N THR A 22 1.75 -11.47 -1.51
CA THR A 22 1.62 -12.88 -1.91
C THR A 22 2.75 -13.70 -1.32
N VAL A 23 2.57 -15.01 -1.22
CA VAL A 23 3.58 -15.89 -0.66
C VAL A 23 3.47 -17.31 -1.21
N ASP A 24 4.61 -18.01 -1.31
CA ASP A 24 4.68 -19.44 -1.63
C ASP A 24 4.00 -20.26 -0.52
N LYS A 25 3.23 -21.26 -0.92
CA LYS A 25 2.51 -22.15 0.01
C LYS A 25 3.43 -22.92 0.95
N ASN A 26 4.68 -23.16 0.54
CA ASN A 26 5.67 -23.89 1.33
C ASN A 26 6.06 -23.14 2.62
N ILE A 27 5.83 -21.84 2.71
CA ILE A 27 6.09 -21.05 3.92
C ILE A 27 5.36 -21.61 5.14
N TRP A 28 4.14 -22.11 4.96
CA TRP A 28 3.33 -22.63 6.05
C TRP A 28 3.91 -23.90 6.66
N THR A 29 4.43 -24.80 5.83
CA THR A 29 5.13 -26.01 6.30
C THR A 29 6.39 -25.65 7.09
N LYS A 30 7.14 -24.63 6.63
CA LYS A 30 8.31 -24.15 7.37
C LYS A 30 7.93 -23.46 8.68
N LEU A 31 6.90 -22.61 8.68
CA LEU A 31 6.41 -21.98 9.91
C LEU A 31 5.94 -22.99 10.94
N GLU A 32 5.29 -24.08 10.52
CA GLU A 32 4.90 -25.17 11.40
C GLU A 32 6.14 -25.85 12.02
N ALA A 33 7.15 -26.16 11.21
CA ALA A 33 8.41 -26.75 11.68
C ALA A 33 9.16 -25.79 12.63
N TYR A 34 9.23 -24.49 12.30
CA TYR A 34 9.80 -23.47 13.17
C TYR A 34 9.07 -23.38 14.51
N SER A 35 7.74 -23.37 14.50
CA SER A 35 6.90 -23.31 15.70
C SER A 35 7.19 -24.47 16.66
N GLN A 36 7.44 -25.67 16.13
CA GLN A 36 7.82 -26.83 16.95
C GLN A 36 9.24 -26.73 17.47
N ARG A 37 10.17 -26.17 16.69
CA ARG A 37 11.59 -26.04 17.07
C ARG A 37 11.82 -25.00 18.16
N VAL A 38 11.04 -23.93 18.19
CA VAL A 38 11.21 -22.84 19.16
C VAL A 38 10.60 -23.13 20.52
N CYS A 39 9.93 -24.26 20.69
CA CYS A 39 9.31 -24.68 21.94
C CYS A 39 10.06 -25.88 22.51
N ASP A 40 10.60 -25.76 23.72
CA ASP A 40 11.34 -26.83 24.40
C ASP A 40 10.40 -27.83 25.09
N ASN A 41 9.17 -27.45 25.38
CA ASN A 41 8.22 -28.26 26.13
C ASN A 41 6.75 -27.99 25.73
N SER A 42 5.84 -28.84 26.27
CA SER A 42 4.40 -28.73 25.96
C SER A 42 3.76 -27.44 26.47
N ASP A 43 4.24 -26.83 27.53
CA ASP A 43 3.66 -25.59 28.07
C ASP A 43 3.93 -24.42 27.13
N GLU A 44 5.16 -24.31 26.62
CA GLU A 44 5.54 -23.30 25.62
C GLU A 44 4.77 -23.49 24.31
N LEU A 45 4.71 -24.74 23.81
CA LEU A 45 3.95 -25.04 22.61
C LEU A 45 2.46 -24.69 22.77
N LYS A 46 1.89 -24.96 23.95
CA LYS A 46 0.50 -24.57 24.23
C LYS A 46 0.29 -23.07 24.21
N VAL A 47 1.19 -22.32 24.82
CA VAL A 47 1.15 -20.86 24.80
C VAL A 47 1.22 -20.33 23.36
N LEU A 48 2.15 -20.86 22.55
CA LEU A 48 2.28 -20.49 21.13
C LEU A 48 1.01 -20.83 20.34
N VAL A 49 0.49 -22.06 20.45
CA VAL A 49 -0.74 -22.47 19.76
C VAL A 49 -1.91 -21.57 20.12
N ASN A 50 -2.06 -21.19 21.39
CA ASN A 50 -3.14 -20.30 21.82
C ASN A 50 -2.98 -18.88 21.24
N ARG A 51 -1.77 -18.33 21.22
CA ARG A 51 -1.50 -17.02 20.59
C ARG A 51 -1.82 -17.03 19.08
N LEU A 52 -1.44 -18.10 18.38
CA LEU A 52 -1.77 -18.27 16.96
C LEU A 52 -3.28 -18.49 16.75
N SER A 53 -3.96 -19.17 17.68
CA SER A 53 -5.42 -19.34 17.65
C SER A 53 -6.15 -18.01 17.76
N GLU A 54 -5.65 -17.08 18.58
CA GLU A 54 -6.19 -15.71 18.67
C GLU A 54 -6.08 -14.97 17.34
N LEU A 55 -4.95 -15.10 16.62
CA LEU A 55 -4.81 -14.52 15.28
C LEU A 55 -5.77 -15.14 14.26
N ALA A 56 -5.97 -16.45 14.34
CA ALA A 56 -6.87 -17.19 13.47
C ALA A 56 -8.36 -17.03 13.85
N LEU A 57 -8.66 -16.37 14.96
CA LEU A 57 -10.02 -16.23 15.52
C LEU A 57 -10.71 -17.58 15.79
N ILE A 58 -9.94 -18.57 16.25
CA ILE A 58 -10.44 -19.91 16.62
C ILE A 58 -10.26 -20.14 18.12
N PRO A 59 -11.02 -21.06 18.73
CA PRO A 59 -10.89 -21.35 20.15
C PRO A 59 -9.48 -21.78 20.56
N ALA A 60 -9.07 -21.39 21.75
CA ALA A 60 -7.82 -21.84 22.36
C ALA A 60 -7.86 -23.35 22.61
N THR A 61 -6.69 -24.02 22.53
CA THR A 61 -6.60 -25.45 22.79
C THR A 61 -6.75 -25.78 24.28
N GLY A 62 -7.54 -26.85 24.57
CA GLY A 62 -7.61 -27.47 25.88
C GLY A 62 -6.55 -28.56 26.10
N ASN A 63 -5.78 -28.95 25.10
CA ASN A 63 -4.82 -30.05 25.14
C ASN A 63 -3.56 -29.70 25.92
N TRP A 64 -2.84 -30.72 26.41
CA TRP A 64 -1.60 -30.57 27.18
C TRP A 64 -0.47 -31.51 26.72
N GLY A 65 -0.78 -32.57 25.98
CA GLY A 65 0.22 -33.49 25.47
C GLY A 65 0.85 -32.99 24.18
N TRP A 66 2.17 -33.11 24.04
CA TRP A 66 2.94 -32.63 22.88
C TRP A 66 2.29 -33.03 21.53
N ASN A 67 2.00 -34.31 21.34
CA ASN A 67 1.45 -34.79 20.07
C ASN A 67 0.06 -34.19 19.75
N PHE A 68 -0.75 -33.93 20.77
CA PHE A 68 -2.05 -33.27 20.57
C PHE A 68 -1.88 -31.79 20.23
N LEU A 69 -0.92 -31.12 20.88
CA LEU A 69 -0.60 -29.72 20.61
C LEU A 69 0.01 -29.53 19.23
N VAL A 70 0.85 -30.46 18.74
CA VAL A 70 1.35 -30.44 17.34
C VAL A 70 0.20 -30.55 16.35
N ASN A 71 -0.78 -31.42 16.59
CA ASN A 71 -1.96 -31.51 15.73
C ASN A 71 -2.82 -30.22 15.79
N ASP A 72 -2.97 -29.61 16.96
CA ASP A 72 -3.68 -28.34 17.11
C ASP A 72 -2.91 -27.21 16.38
N LEU A 73 -1.57 -27.19 16.47
CA LEU A 73 -0.72 -26.26 15.72
C LEU A 73 -0.97 -26.38 14.21
N SER A 74 -0.96 -27.60 13.66
CA SER A 74 -1.24 -27.85 12.23
C SER A 74 -2.60 -27.28 11.83
N ASN A 75 -3.63 -27.48 12.66
CA ASN A 75 -4.97 -26.95 12.41
C ASN A 75 -5.00 -25.40 12.41
N VAL A 76 -4.31 -24.76 13.35
CA VAL A 76 -4.21 -23.29 13.44
C VAL A 76 -3.46 -22.73 12.23
N ILE A 77 -2.30 -23.31 11.88
CA ILE A 77 -1.51 -22.92 10.71
C ILE A 77 -2.34 -23.05 9.43
N TYR A 78 -3.10 -24.13 9.29
CA TYR A 78 -4.01 -24.31 8.17
C TYR A 78 -5.12 -23.25 8.12
N ALA A 79 -5.70 -22.88 9.26
CA ALA A 79 -6.71 -21.82 9.32
C ALA A 79 -6.12 -20.46 8.91
N LEU A 80 -4.93 -20.11 9.42
CA LEU A 80 -4.21 -18.90 9.04
C LEU A 80 -3.87 -18.86 7.56
N SER A 81 -3.41 -19.99 6.99
CA SER A 81 -3.10 -20.07 5.56
C SER A 81 -4.32 -19.79 4.67
N LYS A 82 -5.51 -20.25 5.06
CA LYS A 82 -6.76 -19.92 4.35
C LYS A 82 -7.07 -18.43 4.37
N GLU A 83 -6.92 -17.78 5.53
CA GLU A 83 -7.20 -16.37 5.68
C GLU A 83 -6.22 -15.52 4.86
N VAL A 84 -4.95 -15.92 4.81
CA VAL A 84 -3.94 -15.25 3.97
C VAL A 84 -4.27 -15.42 2.48
N ASN A 85 -4.66 -16.60 2.05
CA ASN A 85 -5.10 -16.84 0.67
C ASN A 85 -6.37 -16.05 0.30
N ASN A 86 -7.16 -15.64 1.30
CA ASN A 86 -8.31 -14.75 1.15
C ASN A 86 -7.92 -13.24 1.21
N GLY A 87 -6.63 -12.91 1.02
CA GLY A 87 -6.13 -11.53 0.94
C GLY A 87 -5.77 -10.89 2.28
N LYS A 88 -5.68 -11.66 3.37
CA LYS A 88 -5.26 -11.16 4.69
C LYS A 88 -3.77 -11.40 4.93
N PHE A 89 -2.91 -10.96 4.01
CA PHE A 89 -1.45 -11.14 4.08
C PHE A 89 -0.85 -10.73 5.43
N HIS A 90 -1.36 -9.67 6.06
CA HIS A 90 -0.91 -9.22 7.37
C HIS A 90 -0.92 -10.31 8.45
N LEU A 91 -1.81 -11.32 8.35
CA LEU A 91 -1.84 -12.43 9.30
C LEU A 91 -0.61 -13.35 9.18
N LEU A 92 -0.02 -13.46 7.98
CA LEU A 92 1.25 -14.16 7.82
C LEU A 92 2.35 -13.45 8.60
N MET A 93 2.45 -12.14 8.45
CA MET A 93 3.47 -11.32 9.11
C MET A 93 3.28 -11.33 10.63
N ASP A 94 2.04 -11.20 11.11
CA ASP A 94 1.71 -11.34 12.53
C ASP A 94 2.05 -12.74 13.07
N THR A 95 1.84 -13.80 12.27
CA THR A 95 2.22 -15.19 12.61
C THR A 95 3.74 -15.33 12.79
N ILE A 96 4.54 -14.84 11.84
CA ILE A 96 6.00 -14.86 11.92
C ILE A 96 6.47 -14.13 13.19
N ALA A 97 5.93 -12.97 13.48
CA ALA A 97 6.27 -12.19 14.65
C ALA A 97 5.90 -12.88 15.98
N VAL A 98 4.78 -13.59 16.04
CA VAL A 98 4.38 -14.37 17.22
C VAL A 98 5.32 -15.55 17.44
N ILE A 99 5.73 -16.24 16.38
CA ILE A 99 6.69 -17.36 16.46
C ILE A 99 8.07 -16.84 16.90
N ALA A 100 8.52 -15.72 16.35
CA ALA A 100 9.78 -15.07 16.71
C ALA A 100 9.83 -14.70 18.21
N ASP A 101 8.76 -14.10 18.71
CA ASP A 101 8.63 -13.70 20.13
C ASP A 101 8.57 -14.89 21.08
N ALA A 102 7.94 -16.00 20.67
CA ALA A 102 7.85 -17.21 21.48
C ALA A 102 9.19 -17.93 21.67
N GLY A 103 10.02 -17.94 20.63
CA GLY A 103 11.26 -18.71 20.60
C GLY A 103 12.53 -17.91 20.85
N SER A 104 12.44 -16.61 21.14
CA SER A 104 13.62 -15.73 21.20
C SER A 104 14.56 -15.92 19.99
N LEU A 105 13.96 -16.10 18.80
CA LEU A 105 14.71 -16.30 17.56
C LEU A 105 15.62 -15.10 17.29
N ASP A 106 16.79 -15.37 16.70
CA ASP A 106 17.67 -14.34 16.20
C ASP A 106 17.00 -13.61 15.02
N LEU A 107 17.09 -12.27 15.01
CA LEU A 107 16.57 -11.46 13.92
C LEU A 107 17.24 -11.80 12.58
N GLU A 108 18.51 -12.22 12.59
CA GLU A 108 19.23 -12.67 11.39
C GLU A 108 18.59 -13.94 10.80
N GLU A 109 18.23 -14.92 11.65
CA GLU A 109 17.54 -16.14 11.21
C GLU A 109 16.16 -15.85 10.63
N ILE A 110 15.45 -14.87 11.19
CA ILE A 110 14.15 -14.43 10.67
C ILE A 110 14.33 -13.71 9.33
N ASP A 111 15.38 -12.90 9.20
CA ASP A 111 15.66 -12.20 7.94
C ASP A 111 16.02 -13.19 6.83
N GLU A 112 16.87 -14.20 7.11
CA GLU A 112 17.16 -15.29 6.18
C GLU A 112 15.88 -16.03 5.75
N PHE A 113 14.98 -16.31 6.70
CA PHE A 113 13.68 -16.91 6.41
C PHE A 113 12.83 -16.04 5.49
N LEU A 114 12.74 -14.73 5.76
CA LEU A 114 11.98 -13.79 4.93
C LEU A 114 12.56 -13.71 3.52
N LEU A 115 13.89 -13.67 3.37
CA LEU A 115 14.59 -13.66 2.08
C LEU A 115 14.37 -14.96 1.30
N GLU A 116 14.35 -16.11 1.93
CA GLU A 116 14.09 -17.38 1.27
C GLU A 116 12.73 -17.40 0.56
N PHE A 117 11.73 -16.75 1.14
CA PHE A 117 10.40 -16.59 0.55
C PHE A 117 10.24 -15.28 -0.24
N ASN A 118 11.34 -14.58 -0.42
CA ASN A 118 11.38 -13.31 -1.17
C ASN A 118 10.42 -12.26 -0.63
N LEU A 119 10.28 -12.16 0.71
CA LEU A 119 9.41 -11.19 1.36
C LEU A 119 10.13 -9.85 1.58
N GLY A 120 9.46 -8.76 1.21
CA GLY A 120 10.02 -7.40 1.19
C GLY A 120 10.03 -6.69 2.54
N TYR A 121 10.13 -7.41 3.65
CA TYR A 121 10.02 -6.84 5.00
C TYR A 121 11.16 -7.27 5.90
N TYR A 122 11.44 -6.42 6.91
CA TYR A 122 12.31 -6.74 8.04
C TYR A 122 11.51 -6.77 9.33
N LEU A 123 11.80 -7.75 10.19
CA LEU A 123 11.38 -7.72 11.58
C LEU A 123 12.50 -7.11 12.42
N ASN A 124 12.19 -6.06 13.16
CA ASN A 124 13.13 -5.35 14.02
C ASN A 124 12.67 -5.42 15.48
N ILE A 125 13.58 -5.11 16.41
CA ILE A 125 13.27 -4.97 17.82
C ILE A 125 13.65 -3.56 18.30
N ASP A 126 12.72 -2.87 18.92
CA ASP A 126 12.99 -1.60 19.56
C ASP A 126 13.94 -1.80 20.75
N PRO A 127 15.10 -1.15 20.79
CA PRO A 127 16.12 -1.39 21.81
C PRO A 127 15.68 -0.97 23.21
N PHE A 128 14.72 -0.05 23.33
CA PHE A 128 14.24 0.48 24.60
C PHE A 128 13.04 -0.29 25.14
N THR A 129 12.06 -0.55 24.28
CA THR A 129 10.81 -1.22 24.68
C THR A 129 10.86 -2.73 24.54
N ARG A 130 11.85 -3.25 23.82
CA ARG A 130 12.01 -4.68 23.46
C ARG A 130 10.81 -5.23 22.68
N LYS A 131 10.08 -4.36 22.00
CA LYS A 131 8.94 -4.76 21.14
C LYS A 131 9.42 -4.93 19.72
N TYR A 132 8.91 -5.97 19.07
CA TYR A 132 9.10 -6.17 17.64
C TYR A 132 8.24 -5.18 16.83
N PHE A 133 8.78 -4.74 15.68
CA PHE A 133 8.08 -3.92 14.70
C PHE A 133 8.59 -4.25 13.29
N TRP A 134 7.73 -4.00 12.30
CA TRP A 134 8.03 -4.26 10.90
C TRP A 134 8.52 -3.00 10.18
N THR A 135 9.47 -3.17 9.27
CA THR A 135 9.88 -2.16 8.28
C THR A 135 9.95 -2.78 6.89
N VAL A 136 9.91 -1.96 5.87
CA VAL A 136 10.09 -2.38 4.47
C VAL A 136 11.55 -2.35 4.07
N ARG A 137 11.93 -3.12 3.03
CA ARG A 137 13.28 -3.07 2.44
C ARG A 137 13.44 -1.82 1.59
N ASP A 138 14.69 -1.36 1.40
CA ASP A 138 15.04 -0.05 0.83
C ASP A 138 14.58 0.15 -0.63
N ASP A 139 14.36 -0.92 -1.40
CA ASP A 139 13.95 -0.87 -2.81
C ASP A 139 12.43 -1.00 -3.02
N ILE A 140 11.65 -0.75 -1.97
CA ILE A 140 10.19 -0.79 -2.01
C ILE A 140 9.64 0.62 -2.07
N THR A 141 8.78 0.87 -3.05
CA THR A 141 8.13 2.17 -3.29
C THR A 141 6.67 2.13 -2.87
N ASP A 142 6.19 3.19 -2.22
CA ASP A 142 4.77 3.39 -1.99
C ASP A 142 4.14 4.18 -3.16
N LEU A 143 3.26 3.53 -3.90
CA LEU A 143 2.58 4.12 -5.05
C LEU A 143 1.65 5.30 -4.67
N THR A 144 1.32 5.47 -3.39
CA THR A 144 0.40 6.52 -2.91
C THR A 144 1.08 7.69 -2.22
N GLU A 145 2.37 7.63 -1.96
CA GLU A 145 3.11 8.64 -1.19
C GLU A 145 2.88 10.07 -1.71
N ASN A 146 3.00 10.27 -3.02
CA ASN A 146 2.81 11.58 -3.63
C ASN A 146 1.35 12.08 -3.57
N ILE A 147 0.38 11.17 -3.57
CA ILE A 147 -1.03 11.53 -3.37
C ILE A 147 -1.26 11.98 -1.93
N GLU A 148 -0.72 11.27 -0.95
CA GLU A 148 -0.84 11.62 0.48
C GLU A 148 -0.19 12.98 0.76
N ASN A 149 1.01 13.19 0.23
CA ASN A 149 1.69 14.48 0.34
C ASN A 149 0.88 15.65 -0.23
N VAL A 150 0.16 15.44 -1.34
CA VAL A 150 -0.74 16.46 -1.91
C VAL A 150 -1.97 16.66 -1.06
N GLN A 151 -2.59 15.60 -0.57
CA GLN A 151 -3.78 15.69 0.28
C GLN A 151 -3.52 16.48 1.56
N ASP A 152 -2.32 16.33 2.15
CA ASP A 152 -1.89 17.10 3.32
C ASP A 152 -1.74 18.61 3.04
N LEU A 153 -1.50 18.98 1.78
CA LEU A 153 -1.43 20.38 1.37
C LEU A 153 -2.82 20.99 1.08
N ILE A 154 -3.81 20.15 0.75
CA ILE A 154 -5.14 20.62 0.36
C ILE A 154 -5.92 21.05 1.60
N LYS A 155 -6.33 22.32 1.63
CA LYS A 155 -7.20 22.89 2.66
C LYS A 155 -8.68 22.83 2.25
N ASP A 156 -9.55 23.36 3.10
CA ASP A 156 -10.98 23.44 2.83
C ASP A 156 -11.29 24.08 1.46
N GLY A 157 -12.35 23.60 0.81
CA GLY A 157 -12.83 24.12 -0.46
C GLY A 157 -12.52 23.24 -1.70
N PHE A 158 -11.67 22.19 -1.55
CA PHE A 158 -11.32 21.28 -2.64
C PHE A 158 -11.86 19.85 -2.42
N GLN A 159 -13.04 19.72 -1.81
CA GLN A 159 -13.60 18.44 -1.39
C GLN A 159 -13.65 17.40 -2.52
N GLN A 160 -14.07 17.80 -3.72
CA GLN A 160 -14.15 16.91 -4.89
C GLN A 160 -12.77 16.36 -5.29
N ALA A 161 -11.73 17.19 -5.24
CA ALA A 161 -10.37 16.75 -5.54
C ALA A 161 -9.87 15.74 -4.50
N ILE A 162 -10.16 15.95 -3.20
CA ILE A 162 -9.83 15.01 -2.13
C ILE A 162 -10.51 13.65 -2.38
N GLU A 163 -11.80 13.65 -2.74
CA GLU A 163 -12.54 12.41 -3.03
C GLU A 163 -11.94 11.63 -4.22
N HIS A 164 -11.52 12.33 -5.28
CA HIS A 164 -10.82 11.72 -6.40
C HIS A 164 -9.46 11.13 -5.99
N PHE A 165 -8.66 11.83 -5.21
CA PHE A 165 -7.39 11.29 -4.70
C PHE A 165 -7.61 10.07 -3.79
N GLU A 166 -8.61 10.07 -2.92
CA GLU A 166 -8.99 8.91 -2.12
C GLU A 166 -9.40 7.72 -3.00
N GLN A 167 -10.10 7.98 -4.11
CA GLN A 167 -10.44 6.92 -5.05
C GLN A 167 -9.20 6.39 -5.78
N ALA A 168 -8.28 7.26 -6.20
CA ALA A 168 -7.02 6.87 -6.81
C ALA A 168 -6.19 5.97 -5.88
N LYS A 169 -6.07 6.29 -4.59
CA LYS A 169 -5.38 5.43 -3.59
C LYS A 169 -6.01 4.04 -3.51
N LYS A 170 -7.35 3.95 -3.49
CA LYS A 170 -8.05 2.66 -3.49
C LYS A 170 -7.78 1.83 -4.74
N GLN A 171 -7.64 2.47 -5.89
CA GLN A 171 -7.28 1.79 -7.13
C GLN A 171 -5.82 1.33 -7.12
N LEU A 172 -4.88 2.15 -6.64
CA LEU A 172 -3.46 1.79 -6.51
C LEU A 172 -3.22 0.61 -5.55
N ALA A 173 -4.09 0.41 -4.56
CA ALA A 173 -4.06 -0.79 -3.72
C ALA A 173 -4.36 -2.10 -4.49
N ASN A 174 -4.73 -2.01 -5.77
CA ASN A 174 -4.98 -3.11 -6.70
C ASN A 174 -4.19 -2.91 -8.01
N ALA A 175 -3.01 -2.29 -7.94
CA ALA A 175 -2.20 -1.89 -9.10
C ALA A 175 -1.69 -3.06 -9.97
N ASP A 176 -1.77 -4.30 -9.49
CA ASP A 176 -1.57 -5.50 -10.31
C ASP A 176 -2.55 -5.57 -11.50
N SER A 177 -3.74 -5.00 -11.33
CA SER A 177 -4.74 -4.89 -12.40
C SER A 177 -4.48 -3.65 -13.26
N GLU A 178 -4.31 -3.84 -14.56
CA GLU A 178 -4.17 -2.73 -15.53
C GLU A 178 -5.35 -1.75 -15.46
N ARG A 179 -6.57 -2.27 -15.30
CA ARG A 179 -7.75 -1.44 -15.13
C ARG A 179 -7.64 -0.54 -13.91
N ALA A 180 -7.17 -1.08 -12.78
CA ALA A 180 -7.01 -0.30 -11.55
C ALA A 180 -5.96 0.80 -11.75
N ARG A 181 -4.84 0.52 -12.44
CA ARG A 181 -3.83 1.53 -12.77
C ARG A 181 -4.42 2.68 -13.60
N LYS A 182 -5.16 2.36 -14.65
CA LYS A 182 -5.85 3.36 -15.48
C LYS A 182 -6.88 4.17 -14.70
N ASP A 183 -7.67 3.50 -13.88
CA ASP A 183 -8.68 4.14 -13.04
C ASP A 183 -8.01 5.09 -12.03
N ALA A 184 -6.88 4.73 -11.44
CA ALA A 184 -6.11 5.59 -10.54
C ALA A 184 -5.60 6.86 -11.25
N VAL A 185 -5.00 6.72 -12.42
CA VAL A 185 -4.51 7.87 -13.21
C VAL A 185 -5.67 8.77 -13.64
N ARG A 186 -6.81 8.20 -14.04
CA ARG A 186 -8.02 8.97 -14.36
C ARG A 186 -8.53 9.75 -13.16
N ASP A 187 -8.57 9.13 -11.98
CA ASP A 187 -9.03 9.79 -10.76
C ASP A 187 -8.07 10.91 -10.34
N CYS A 188 -6.74 10.74 -10.45
CA CYS A 188 -5.77 11.81 -10.25
C CYS A 188 -5.97 12.96 -11.26
N ALA A 189 -6.22 12.67 -12.54
CA ALA A 189 -6.50 13.69 -13.55
C ALA A 189 -7.79 14.45 -13.24
N SER A 190 -8.82 13.77 -12.75
CA SER A 190 -10.08 14.39 -12.30
C SER A 190 -9.90 15.29 -11.09
N ALA A 191 -9.04 14.89 -10.14
CA ALA A 191 -8.65 15.74 -9.00
C ALA A 191 -7.98 17.04 -9.48
N MET A 192 -7.00 16.92 -10.39
CA MET A 192 -6.32 18.06 -11.02
C MET A 192 -7.31 18.98 -11.75
N GLU A 193 -8.23 18.42 -12.53
CA GLU A 193 -9.27 19.18 -13.24
C GLU A 193 -10.14 19.97 -12.25
N SER A 194 -10.59 19.34 -11.16
CA SER A 194 -11.39 20.00 -10.13
C SER A 194 -10.66 21.17 -9.50
N ILE A 195 -9.36 21.04 -9.22
CA ILE A 195 -8.54 22.12 -8.66
C ILE A 195 -8.37 23.26 -9.64
N ILE A 196 -8.06 22.98 -10.91
CA ILE A 196 -7.93 24.00 -11.96
C ILE A 196 -9.23 24.82 -12.08
N LYS A 197 -10.38 24.14 -12.10
CA LYS A 197 -11.70 24.79 -12.20
C LYS A 197 -11.98 25.70 -11.00
N ILE A 198 -11.71 25.24 -9.79
CA ILE A 198 -11.91 26.03 -8.57
C ILE A 198 -11.00 27.26 -8.57
N LEU A 199 -9.70 27.09 -8.84
CA LEU A 199 -8.73 28.19 -8.83
C LEU A 199 -8.98 29.19 -9.95
N GLY A 200 -9.41 28.71 -11.15
CA GLY A 200 -9.79 29.56 -12.28
C GLY A 200 -11.19 30.13 -12.19
N ASN A 201 -11.99 29.70 -11.19
CA ASN A 201 -13.38 30.11 -11.01
C ASN A 201 -14.24 29.96 -12.28
N ASP A 202 -14.10 28.83 -12.97
CA ASP A 202 -14.87 28.51 -14.21
C ASP A 202 -15.08 26.99 -14.28
N ASP A 203 -16.29 26.58 -14.71
CA ASP A 203 -16.64 25.15 -14.81
C ASP A 203 -16.05 24.45 -16.04
N ASP A 204 -15.59 25.21 -17.03
CA ASP A 204 -14.85 24.68 -18.19
C ASP A 204 -13.33 24.73 -17.92
N ILE A 205 -12.66 23.57 -17.97
CA ILE A 205 -11.22 23.47 -17.68
C ILE A 205 -10.36 24.35 -18.59
N ARG A 206 -10.73 24.56 -19.89
CA ARG A 206 -9.95 25.37 -20.84
C ARG A 206 -10.05 26.83 -20.49
N ASN A 207 -11.27 27.31 -20.12
CA ASN A 207 -11.49 28.66 -19.67
C ASN A 207 -10.77 28.91 -18.35
N ALA A 208 -10.91 28.01 -17.37
CA ALA A 208 -10.21 28.08 -16.07
C ALA A 208 -8.69 28.16 -16.26
N SER A 209 -8.09 27.26 -17.06
CA SER A 209 -6.66 27.30 -17.36
C SER A 209 -6.24 28.60 -18.04
N LYS A 210 -7.06 29.16 -18.93
CA LYS A 210 -6.78 30.45 -19.55
C LYS A 210 -6.78 31.59 -18.53
N ILE A 211 -7.81 31.65 -17.67
CA ILE A 211 -7.89 32.65 -16.60
C ILE A 211 -6.67 32.60 -15.70
N LEU A 212 -6.25 31.39 -15.27
CA LEU A 212 -5.05 31.23 -14.43
C LEU A 212 -3.78 31.76 -15.11
N ARG A 213 -3.62 31.55 -16.41
CA ARG A 213 -2.48 32.07 -17.18
C ARG A 213 -2.53 33.58 -17.31
N ASP A 214 -3.68 34.16 -17.59
CA ASP A 214 -3.85 35.58 -17.80
C ASP A 214 -3.67 36.42 -16.52
N GLN A 215 -3.80 35.81 -15.35
CA GLN A 215 -3.64 36.48 -14.05
C GLN A 215 -2.18 36.73 -13.64
N GLU A 216 -1.19 36.07 -14.24
CA GLU A 216 0.25 36.18 -13.96
C GLU A 216 0.70 35.90 -12.49
N ILE A 217 -0.26 35.73 -11.57
CA ILE A 217 0.00 35.48 -10.13
C ILE A 217 0.37 34.01 -9.84
N TRP A 218 0.08 33.10 -10.75
CA TRP A 218 0.30 31.65 -10.64
C TRP A 218 1.70 31.20 -11.05
N GLY A 219 2.64 32.15 -11.20
CA GLY A 219 4.01 31.88 -11.58
C GLY A 219 4.22 31.90 -13.11
N LYS A 220 5.19 31.12 -13.59
CA LYS A 220 5.53 31.11 -15.01
C LYS A 220 4.44 30.44 -15.85
N ASP A 221 4.02 31.12 -16.92
CA ASP A 221 3.02 30.64 -17.90
C ASP A 221 3.29 29.21 -18.38
N THR A 222 4.56 28.83 -18.56
CA THR A 222 4.95 27.47 -18.96
C THR A 222 4.58 26.40 -17.92
N ILE A 223 4.61 26.72 -16.63
CA ILE A 223 4.23 25.80 -15.57
C ILE A 223 2.70 25.70 -15.48
N VAL A 224 2.01 26.84 -15.58
CA VAL A 224 0.53 26.84 -15.59
C VAL A 224 -0.02 26.04 -16.77
N LYS A 225 0.63 26.17 -17.94
CA LYS A 225 0.28 25.38 -19.15
C LYS A 225 0.57 23.87 -19.02
N ASP A 226 1.40 23.45 -18.08
CA ASP A 226 1.68 22.01 -17.92
C ASP A 226 0.44 21.21 -17.54
N GLY A 227 -0.51 21.79 -16.83
CA GLY A 227 -1.82 21.16 -16.57
C GLY A 227 -2.57 20.78 -17.85
N ASP A 228 -2.65 21.71 -18.82
CA ASP A 228 -3.24 21.43 -20.13
C ASP A 228 -2.44 20.37 -20.89
N ALA A 229 -1.12 20.41 -20.81
CA ALA A 229 -0.23 19.47 -21.48
C ALA A 229 -0.37 18.05 -20.91
N ILE A 230 -0.45 17.90 -19.58
CA ILE A 230 -0.73 16.64 -18.90
C ILE A 230 -2.05 16.06 -19.39
N PHE A 231 -3.13 16.84 -19.30
CA PHE A 231 -4.47 16.42 -19.68
C PHE A 231 -4.55 15.96 -21.15
N ASN A 232 -4.03 16.78 -22.07
CA ASN A 232 -4.04 16.46 -23.49
C ASN A 232 -3.17 15.24 -23.83
N THR A 233 -2.02 15.09 -23.17
CA THR A 233 -1.11 13.95 -23.41
C THR A 233 -1.72 12.66 -22.91
N LEU A 234 -2.28 12.64 -21.71
CA LEU A 234 -3.01 11.49 -21.17
C LEU A 234 -4.10 11.01 -22.12
N HIS A 235 -4.97 11.90 -22.54
CA HIS A 235 -6.08 11.53 -23.42
C HIS A 235 -5.68 11.14 -24.84
N ARG A 236 -4.49 11.52 -25.28
CA ARG A 236 -3.92 11.07 -26.55
C ARG A 236 -3.30 9.69 -26.46
N LEU A 237 -2.58 9.41 -25.36
CA LEU A 237 -1.89 8.12 -25.16
C LEU A 237 -2.84 7.04 -24.68
N TYR A 238 -3.81 7.42 -23.88
CA TYR A 238 -4.77 6.50 -23.25
C TYR A 238 -6.22 6.98 -23.53
N PRO A 239 -6.71 6.80 -24.77
CA PRO A 239 -8.04 7.27 -25.16
C PRO A 239 -9.16 6.59 -24.37
N ASP A 240 -8.94 5.39 -23.86
CA ASP A 240 -9.87 4.64 -23.02
C ASP A 240 -9.98 5.14 -21.57
N LEU A 241 -9.19 6.13 -21.16
CA LEU A 241 -9.47 6.91 -19.96
C LEU A 241 -10.72 7.79 -20.12
N ARG A 242 -11.16 8.06 -21.35
CA ARG A 242 -12.42 8.74 -21.63
C ARG A 242 -13.57 7.75 -21.72
N HIS A 243 -14.72 8.14 -21.21
CA HIS A 243 -15.93 7.34 -21.38
C HIS A 243 -16.28 7.19 -22.86
N GLY A 244 -16.55 5.94 -23.27
CA GLY A 244 -17.01 5.62 -24.62
C GLY A 244 -15.92 5.48 -25.68
N SER A 245 -14.65 5.46 -25.35
CA SER A 245 -13.59 5.07 -26.29
C SER A 245 -13.70 3.58 -26.65
N THR A 246 -13.48 3.27 -27.93
CA THR A 246 -13.39 1.89 -28.45
C THR A 246 -11.94 1.42 -28.57
N GLU A 247 -10.98 2.34 -28.43
CA GLU A 247 -9.55 2.03 -28.43
C GLU A 247 -9.14 1.55 -27.04
N ILE A 248 -8.34 0.49 -27.00
CA ILE A 248 -7.76 -0.05 -25.76
C ILE A 248 -6.27 0.25 -25.79
N SER A 249 -5.79 0.93 -24.77
CA SER A 249 -4.36 1.17 -24.55
C SER A 249 -3.83 0.24 -23.44
N GLU A 250 -2.53 0.08 -23.35
CA GLU A 250 -1.87 -0.62 -22.24
C GLU A 250 -1.20 0.41 -21.34
N MET A 251 -1.17 0.14 -20.02
CA MET A 251 -0.52 0.99 -19.03
C MET A 251 0.23 0.10 -18.01
N GLY A 252 1.56 0.19 -18.01
CA GLY A 252 2.42 -0.43 -17.01
C GLY A 252 2.30 0.24 -15.62
N ILE A 253 2.91 -0.37 -14.60
CA ILE A 253 2.97 0.20 -13.24
C ILE A 253 3.79 1.48 -13.24
N GLU A 254 4.98 1.47 -13.85
CA GLU A 254 5.88 2.64 -13.91
C GLU A 254 5.24 3.80 -14.67
N GLU A 255 4.48 3.51 -15.72
CA GLU A 255 3.75 4.54 -16.45
C GLU A 255 2.63 5.15 -15.60
N ALA A 256 1.88 4.32 -14.88
CA ALA A 256 0.87 4.79 -13.95
C ALA A 256 1.48 5.66 -12.86
N GLN A 257 2.60 5.20 -12.24
CA GLN A 257 3.33 5.96 -11.25
C GLN A 257 3.84 7.30 -11.82
N TYR A 258 4.47 7.28 -13.00
CA TYR A 258 4.91 8.51 -13.65
C TYR A 258 3.77 9.54 -13.81
N TRP A 259 2.59 9.10 -14.21
CA TRP A 259 1.45 10.01 -14.37
C TRP A 259 0.90 10.50 -13.03
N VAL A 260 0.81 9.64 -12.02
CA VAL A 260 0.43 10.03 -10.66
C VAL A 260 1.39 11.09 -10.14
N ASP A 261 2.70 10.85 -10.23
CA ASP A 261 3.75 11.77 -9.74
C ASP A 261 3.71 13.12 -10.47
N ARG A 262 3.53 13.08 -11.78
CA ARG A 262 3.47 14.30 -12.59
C ARG A 262 2.23 15.14 -12.25
N ILE A 263 1.07 14.50 -12.10
CA ILE A 263 -0.18 15.17 -11.73
C ILE A 263 -0.08 15.76 -10.32
N THR A 264 0.39 14.97 -9.36
CA THR A 264 0.50 15.40 -7.96
C THR A 264 1.52 16.52 -7.79
N ALA A 265 2.65 16.48 -8.52
CA ALA A 265 3.62 17.56 -8.53
C ALA A 265 3.00 18.87 -9.06
N TYR A 266 2.25 18.82 -10.16
CA TYR A 266 1.54 19.99 -10.70
C TYR A 266 0.51 20.53 -9.70
N VAL A 267 -0.32 19.66 -9.15
CA VAL A 267 -1.33 20.03 -8.15
C VAL A 267 -0.69 20.66 -6.91
N SER A 268 0.38 20.05 -6.38
CA SER A 268 1.15 20.61 -5.25
C SER A 268 1.65 22.03 -5.54
N TYR A 269 2.14 22.26 -6.75
CA TYR A 269 2.57 23.60 -7.17
C TYR A 269 1.40 24.58 -7.14
N MET A 270 0.26 24.24 -7.76
CA MET A 270 -0.90 25.13 -7.84
C MET A 270 -1.50 25.46 -6.46
N ILE A 271 -1.58 24.48 -5.56
CA ILE A 271 -2.06 24.70 -4.19
C ILE A 271 -1.15 25.64 -3.43
N ARG A 272 0.17 25.44 -3.51
CA ARG A 272 1.15 26.34 -2.85
C ARG A 272 1.11 27.76 -3.40
N MET A 273 0.93 27.92 -4.71
CA MET A 273 0.77 29.26 -5.31
C MET A 273 -0.52 29.93 -4.83
N ASN A 274 -1.61 29.20 -4.66
CA ASN A 274 -2.85 29.74 -4.09
C ASN A 274 -2.64 30.28 -2.66
N GLU A 275 -1.84 29.61 -1.81
CA GLU A 275 -1.56 30.07 -0.46
C GLU A 275 -0.72 31.37 -0.42
N ILE A 276 0.11 31.60 -1.39
CA ILE A 276 0.96 32.82 -1.45
C ILE A 276 0.13 34.02 -1.98
N THR A 277 -0.91 33.75 -2.72
CA THR A 277 -1.72 34.77 -3.42
C THR A 277 -2.85 35.33 -2.54
N ILE A 278 -3.26 34.63 -1.47
CA ILE A 278 -4.24 35.06 -0.47
C ILE A 278 -3.54 35.79 0.66
#